data_bd76360ce7c4c797bac29c74f3101a1a
#
_entry.id   bd76360ce7c4c797bac29c74f3101a1a
#
_cell.length_a   1.000
_cell.length_b   1.000
_cell.length_c   1.000
_cell.angle_alpha   90.00
_cell.angle_beta   90.00
_cell.angle_gamma   90.00
#
_symmetry.space_group_name_H-M   'P 1'
#
loop_
_entity.id
_entity.type
_entity.pdbx_description
1 polymer ?
#
loop_
_entity_poly.entity_id
_entity_poly.type
_entity_poly.pdbx_seq_one_letter_code
_entity_poly.pdbx_strand_id
1 'polypeptide(L)'
;MIAFALAVMLAFGMTACGEHPVGDAERVLRLCSGASPLIPDGPAPEINLITGEALAEGLAAGDRPVAVMVNNAQAALPQRGIGSADAVFEMVTEGGITRLLALYADKDTVPQVGPVRSARNQHLQCAMPLNSVIVHIGTSIYAENLLNQYQYSTINGMYLGPTSFVFDEKRAVRPVTPMSTAGTQTRR
;
A
#
# COMPACT_ATOMS: atom_id res chain seq x y z
N MET A 1 -39.39 41.08 36.45
CA MET A 1 -39.23 39.68 36.87
C MET A 1 -38.66 38.77 35.80
N ILE A 2 -38.71 39.09 34.50
CA ILE A 2 -38.18 38.25 33.40
C ILE A 2 -36.64 38.38 33.26
N ALA A 3 -36.07 39.55 33.60
CA ALA A 3 -34.62 39.77 33.51
C ALA A 3 -33.80 39.00 34.56
N PHE A 4 -34.39 38.67 35.71
CA PHE A 4 -33.69 37.93 36.77
C PHE A 4 -33.64 36.42 36.50
N ALA A 5 -34.59 35.88 35.76
CA ALA A 5 -34.61 34.46 35.38
C ALA A 5 -33.55 34.12 34.29
N LEU A 6 -33.26 35.11 33.43
CA LEU A 6 -32.27 34.89 32.34
C LEU A 6 -30.83 34.91 32.88
N ALA A 7 -30.56 35.70 33.95
CA ALA A 7 -29.24 35.78 34.58
C ALA A 7 -28.88 34.50 35.36
N VAL A 8 -29.87 33.81 35.91
CA VAL A 8 -29.66 32.55 36.65
C VAL A 8 -29.40 31.39 35.69
N MET A 9 -30.00 31.38 34.48
CA MET A 9 -29.75 30.35 33.46
C MET A 9 -28.35 30.45 32.82
N LEU A 10 -27.79 31.67 32.74
CA LEU A 10 -26.43 31.90 32.24
C LEU A 10 -25.34 31.49 33.24
N ALA A 11 -25.66 31.51 34.56
CA ALA A 11 -24.69 31.11 35.60
C ALA A 11 -24.56 29.58 35.74
N PHE A 12 -25.58 28.81 35.34
CA PHE A 12 -25.53 27.33 35.39
C PHE A 12 -24.94 26.68 34.15
N GLY A 13 -24.75 27.43 33.07
CA GLY A 13 -24.23 26.90 31.79
C GLY A 13 -22.70 26.82 31.68
N MET A 14 -21.93 27.31 32.67
CA MET A 14 -20.46 27.40 32.57
C MET A 14 -19.69 26.43 33.48
N THR A 15 -20.35 25.49 34.14
CA THR A 15 -19.68 24.51 35.02
C THR A 15 -19.65 23.07 34.46
N ALA A 16 -19.74 22.90 33.15
CA ALA A 16 -19.66 21.59 32.52
C ALA A 16 -18.35 21.36 31.71
N CYS A 17 -17.30 22.15 31.97
CA CYS A 17 -15.93 21.72 31.69
C CYS A 17 -15.38 21.09 32.96
N GLY A 18 -15.69 19.79 33.15
CA GLY A 18 -15.02 19.00 34.17
C GLY A 18 -13.54 18.94 33.78
N GLU A 19 -12.69 19.51 34.64
CA GLU A 19 -11.27 19.22 34.63
C GLU A 19 -11.13 17.71 34.78
N HIS A 20 -10.78 17.03 33.69
CA HIS A 20 -10.33 15.64 33.79
C HIS A 20 -9.07 15.66 34.69
N PRO A 21 -9.06 14.95 35.81
CA PRO A 21 -7.90 14.92 36.64
C PRO A 21 -6.72 14.35 35.86
N VAL A 22 -5.69 15.19 35.66
CA VAL A 22 -4.42 14.86 35.00
C VAL A 22 -3.69 13.69 35.70
N GLY A 23 -4.22 13.21 36.82
CA GLY A 23 -3.65 12.10 37.59
C GLY A 23 -3.62 10.75 36.89
N ASP A 24 -4.51 10.50 35.92
CA ASP A 24 -4.58 9.19 35.27
C ASP A 24 -3.53 9.00 34.18
N ALA A 25 -3.09 10.07 33.51
CA ALA A 25 -2.04 9.99 32.51
C ALA A 25 -0.67 9.66 33.12
N GLU A 26 -0.35 10.24 34.28
CA GLU A 26 0.89 9.90 35.01
C GLU A 26 0.86 8.49 35.58
N ARG A 27 -0.31 8.02 35.98
CA ARG A 27 -0.49 6.65 36.48
C ARG A 27 -0.37 5.61 35.38
N VAL A 28 -0.90 5.89 34.20
CA VAL A 28 -0.74 5.04 33.00
C VAL A 28 0.73 5.03 32.55
N LEU A 29 1.40 6.19 32.54
CA LEU A 29 2.83 6.27 32.24
C LEU A 29 3.69 5.49 33.22
N ARG A 30 3.36 5.50 34.52
CA ARG A 30 4.08 4.71 35.55
C ARG A 30 3.82 3.21 35.42
N LEU A 31 2.61 2.79 34.99
CA LEU A 31 2.30 1.41 34.71
C LEU A 31 3.03 0.89 33.46
N CYS A 32 3.24 1.76 32.46
CA CYS A 32 4.03 1.43 31.28
C CYS A 32 5.55 1.50 31.56
N SER A 33 5.99 2.31 32.53
CA SER A 33 7.40 2.47 32.89
C SER A 33 7.95 1.31 33.74
N GLY A 34 7.10 0.47 34.31
CA GLY A 34 7.48 -0.71 35.08
C GLY A 34 7.57 -2.01 34.26
N ALA A 35 7.02 -2.02 33.05
CA ALA A 35 7.28 -3.05 32.08
C ALA A 35 8.58 -2.69 31.38
N SER A 36 9.68 -3.30 31.77
CA SER A 36 10.86 -3.36 30.91
C SER A 36 10.36 -3.83 29.56
N PRO A 37 10.49 -3.04 28.48
CA PRO A 37 10.13 -3.56 27.17
C PRO A 37 10.96 -4.83 27.02
N LEU A 38 10.32 -5.93 26.67
CA LEU A 38 10.97 -7.16 26.21
C LEU A 38 11.62 -6.85 24.85
N ILE A 39 12.55 -5.87 24.87
CA ILE A 39 13.47 -5.68 23.76
C ILE A 39 14.48 -6.79 23.97
N PRO A 40 14.55 -7.79 23.07
CA PRO A 40 15.59 -8.80 23.13
C PRO A 40 16.94 -8.07 23.18
N ASP A 41 17.85 -8.50 24.05
CA ASP A 41 19.24 -8.03 24.08
C ASP A 41 19.95 -8.48 22.79
N GLY A 42 19.68 -7.79 21.69
CA GLY A 42 20.22 -8.09 20.37
C GLY A 42 19.75 -7.04 19.34
N PRO A 43 20.37 -6.99 18.16
CA PRO A 43 19.86 -6.18 17.08
C PRO A 43 18.40 -6.57 16.81
N ALA A 44 17.51 -5.58 16.68
CA ALA A 44 16.12 -5.84 16.34
C ALA A 44 16.07 -6.71 15.08
N PRO A 45 15.23 -7.77 15.04
CA PRO A 45 15.12 -8.59 13.86
C PRO A 45 14.67 -7.70 12.69
N GLU A 46 15.32 -7.88 11.55
CA GLU A 46 14.86 -7.25 10.31
C GLU A 46 13.50 -7.79 9.95
N ILE A 47 12.52 -6.92 9.78
CA ILE A 47 11.15 -7.29 9.53
C ILE A 47 10.74 -6.98 8.10
N ASN A 48 9.93 -7.84 7.52
CA ASN A 48 9.21 -7.59 6.29
C ASN A 48 8.20 -6.46 6.53
N LEU A 49 8.40 -5.31 5.89
CA LEU A 49 7.55 -4.13 6.07
C LEU A 49 6.10 -4.32 5.58
N ILE A 50 5.85 -5.38 4.80
CA ILE A 50 4.51 -5.69 4.26
C ILE A 50 3.75 -6.60 5.22
N THR A 51 4.38 -7.67 5.70
CA THR A 51 3.72 -8.69 6.55
C THR A 51 3.96 -8.47 8.04
N GLY A 52 5.02 -7.75 8.42
CA GLY A 52 5.45 -7.60 9.81
C GLY A 52 6.17 -8.83 10.37
N GLU A 53 6.40 -9.86 9.58
CA GLU A 53 7.14 -11.05 9.97
C GLU A 53 8.65 -10.82 9.90
N ALA A 54 9.42 -11.63 10.62
CA ALA A 54 10.89 -11.62 10.51
C ALA A 54 11.29 -11.91 9.06
N LEU A 55 12.25 -11.15 8.54
CA LEU A 55 12.83 -11.41 7.23
C LEU A 55 13.56 -12.77 7.23
N ALA A 56 13.46 -13.49 6.13
CA ALA A 56 14.28 -14.67 5.91
C ALA A 56 15.79 -14.30 5.88
N GLU A 57 16.64 -15.20 6.30
CA GLU A 57 18.08 -14.98 6.28
C GLU A 57 18.55 -14.56 4.87
N GLY A 58 19.30 -13.46 4.80
CA GLY A 58 19.86 -12.93 3.55
C GLY A 58 19.06 -11.82 2.88
N LEU A 59 17.87 -11.46 3.40
CA LEU A 59 17.14 -10.27 2.96
C LEU A 59 17.57 -9.06 3.80
N ALA A 60 17.91 -7.96 3.13
CA ALA A 60 18.30 -6.73 3.81
C ALA A 60 17.07 -5.84 4.09
N ALA A 61 16.96 -5.37 5.33
CA ALA A 61 16.03 -4.29 5.65
C ALA A 61 16.44 -3.04 4.87
N GLY A 62 15.49 -2.51 4.09
CA GLY A 62 15.71 -1.28 3.33
C GLY A 62 15.65 -1.44 1.81
N ASP A 63 15.57 -2.65 1.29
CA ASP A 63 15.22 -2.86 -0.11
C ASP A 63 13.78 -2.36 -0.34
N ARG A 64 13.60 -1.66 -1.45
CA ARG A 64 12.29 -1.15 -1.84
C ARG A 64 11.40 -2.32 -2.29
N PRO A 65 10.21 -2.52 -1.70
CA PRO A 65 9.30 -3.56 -2.16
C PRO A 65 8.83 -3.28 -3.59
N VAL A 66 8.44 -4.32 -4.31
CA VAL A 66 7.88 -4.22 -5.65
C VAL A 66 6.36 -4.31 -5.57
N ALA A 67 5.69 -3.36 -6.21
CA ALA A 67 4.22 -3.25 -6.27
C ALA A 67 3.76 -3.40 -7.72
N VAL A 68 3.07 -4.48 -8.06
CA VAL A 68 2.65 -4.77 -9.43
C VAL A 68 1.14 -4.59 -9.60
N MET A 69 0.74 -3.80 -10.58
CA MET A 69 -0.67 -3.61 -10.95
C MET A 69 -1.17 -4.77 -11.81
N VAL A 70 -2.03 -5.62 -11.26
CA VAL A 70 -2.51 -6.83 -11.96
C VAL A 70 -4.00 -6.69 -12.32
N ASN A 71 -4.32 -7.10 -13.54
CA ASN A 71 -5.69 -7.12 -14.05
C ASN A 71 -6.50 -8.23 -13.38
N ASN A 72 -7.71 -7.91 -12.90
CA ASN A 72 -8.64 -8.88 -12.32
C ASN A 72 -9.94 -9.02 -13.09
N ALA A 73 -9.98 -8.55 -14.34
CA ALA A 73 -11.12 -8.83 -15.20
C ALA A 73 -11.20 -10.34 -15.51
N GLN A 74 -12.41 -10.88 -15.66
CA GLN A 74 -12.61 -12.31 -15.92
C GLN A 74 -11.83 -12.82 -17.17
N ALA A 75 -11.69 -11.99 -18.20
CA ALA A 75 -10.89 -12.31 -19.39
C ALA A 75 -9.39 -12.35 -19.12
N ALA A 76 -8.92 -11.86 -17.97
CA ALA A 76 -7.52 -11.85 -17.57
C ALA A 76 -7.10 -13.08 -16.74
N LEU A 77 -8.06 -13.88 -16.34
CA LEU A 77 -7.83 -15.08 -15.53
C LEU A 77 -7.24 -16.22 -16.35
N PRO A 78 -6.43 -17.10 -15.72
CA PRO A 78 -5.85 -16.96 -14.40
C PRO A 78 -4.69 -15.97 -14.40
N GLN A 79 -4.53 -15.21 -13.31
CA GLN A 79 -3.35 -14.37 -13.10
C GLN A 79 -2.11 -15.25 -12.84
N ARG A 80 -0.92 -14.65 -13.02
CA ARG A 80 0.36 -15.29 -12.73
C ARG A 80 1.07 -14.55 -11.62
N GLY A 81 1.78 -15.28 -10.77
CA GLY A 81 2.69 -14.75 -9.77
C GLY A 81 2.07 -14.20 -8.51
N ILE A 82 0.76 -13.94 -8.46
CA ILE A 82 0.09 -13.32 -7.30
C ILE A 82 0.13 -14.22 -6.05
N GLY A 83 0.22 -15.53 -6.20
CA GLY A 83 0.31 -16.47 -5.07
C GLY A 83 1.64 -16.41 -4.31
N SER A 84 2.65 -15.72 -4.86
CA SER A 84 3.95 -15.48 -4.20
C SER A 84 4.07 -14.07 -3.64
N ALA A 85 2.99 -13.27 -3.69
CA ALA A 85 2.99 -11.93 -3.14
C ALA A 85 2.87 -11.98 -1.62
N ASP A 86 3.59 -11.08 -0.93
CA ASP A 86 3.50 -10.90 0.52
C ASP A 86 2.14 -10.30 0.93
N ALA A 87 1.58 -9.44 0.08
CA ALA A 87 0.22 -8.94 0.23
C ALA A 87 -0.43 -8.64 -1.12
N VAL A 88 -1.76 -8.78 -1.17
CA VAL A 88 -2.56 -8.42 -2.35
C VAL A 88 -3.72 -7.55 -1.92
N PHE A 89 -3.82 -6.35 -2.50
CA PHE A 89 -4.95 -5.46 -2.32
C PHE A 89 -5.86 -5.54 -3.54
N GLU A 90 -7.11 -5.87 -3.34
CA GLU A 90 -8.13 -5.83 -4.37
C GLU A 90 -9.00 -4.57 -4.21
N MET A 91 -9.11 -3.80 -5.26
CA MET A 91 -9.89 -2.56 -5.25
C MET A 91 -10.73 -2.42 -6.51
N VAL A 92 -11.94 -1.91 -6.35
CA VAL A 92 -12.84 -1.61 -7.46
C VAL A 92 -12.27 -0.48 -8.31
N THR A 93 -12.34 -0.63 -9.61
CA THR A 93 -11.98 0.36 -10.62
C THR A 93 -13.17 0.70 -11.51
N GLU A 94 -12.94 1.30 -12.67
CA GLU A 94 -13.98 1.69 -13.59
C GLU A 94 -14.80 0.49 -14.07
N GLY A 95 -16.11 0.69 -14.25
CA GLY A 95 -17.03 -0.31 -14.77
C GLY A 95 -17.32 -1.48 -13.81
N GLY A 96 -17.06 -1.30 -12.50
CA GLY A 96 -17.30 -2.36 -11.50
C GLY A 96 -16.29 -3.51 -11.56
N ILE A 97 -15.23 -3.38 -12.36
CA ILE A 97 -14.14 -4.35 -12.43
C ILE A 97 -13.17 -4.08 -11.29
N THR A 98 -12.63 -5.11 -10.68
CA THR A 98 -11.57 -4.96 -9.68
C THR A 98 -10.18 -5.02 -10.32
N ARG A 99 -9.20 -4.53 -9.61
CA ARG A 99 -7.78 -4.61 -9.94
C ARG A 99 -7.00 -4.96 -8.70
N LEU A 100 -5.95 -5.76 -8.88
CA LEU A 100 -5.08 -6.18 -7.79
C LEU A 100 -3.82 -5.32 -7.79
N LEU A 101 -3.35 -5.01 -6.58
CA LEU A 101 -2.00 -4.54 -6.30
C LEU A 101 -1.29 -5.67 -5.56
N ALA A 102 -0.36 -6.34 -6.23
CA ALA A 102 0.45 -7.39 -5.63
C ALA A 102 1.76 -6.79 -5.12
N LEU A 103 2.05 -6.95 -3.83
CA LEU A 103 3.25 -6.45 -3.16
C LEU A 103 4.21 -7.58 -2.87
N TYR A 104 5.49 -7.35 -3.14
CA TYR A 104 6.59 -8.27 -2.89
C TYR A 104 7.68 -7.52 -2.14
N ALA A 105 8.04 -8.00 -0.94
CA ALA A 105 9.06 -7.38 -0.11
C ALA A 105 10.45 -7.49 -0.74
N ASP A 106 10.76 -8.63 -1.32
CA ASP A 106 12.04 -8.91 -1.96
C ASP A 106 11.91 -8.84 -3.50
N LYS A 107 12.66 -7.91 -4.09
CA LYS A 107 12.71 -7.71 -5.55
C LYS A 107 13.30 -8.90 -6.32
N ASP A 108 14.18 -9.66 -5.67
CA ASP A 108 14.94 -10.76 -6.31
C ASP A 108 14.09 -12.04 -6.39
N THR A 109 13.04 -12.15 -5.58
CA THR A 109 12.10 -13.28 -5.57
C THR A 109 10.82 -13.02 -6.36
N VAL A 110 10.65 -11.84 -6.96
CA VAL A 110 9.46 -11.51 -7.75
C VAL A 110 9.34 -12.46 -8.96
N PRO A 111 8.26 -13.26 -9.03
CA PRO A 111 8.08 -14.18 -10.15
C PRO A 111 7.63 -13.43 -11.41
N GLN A 112 7.35 -14.14 -12.48
CA GLN A 112 6.63 -13.57 -13.61
C GLN A 112 5.20 -13.21 -13.17
N VAL A 113 4.90 -11.91 -13.11
CA VAL A 113 3.60 -11.38 -12.63
C VAL A 113 2.77 -10.85 -13.78
N GLY A 114 1.49 -11.14 -13.78
CA GLY A 114 0.59 -10.57 -14.76
C GLY A 114 -0.80 -11.20 -14.83
N PRO A 115 -1.63 -10.63 -15.73
CA PRO A 115 -1.35 -9.54 -16.69
C PRO A 115 -1.28 -8.17 -16.00
N VAL A 116 -0.25 -7.41 -16.37
CA VAL A 116 -0.04 -6.07 -15.82
C VAL A 116 -1.01 -5.06 -16.44
N ARG A 117 -1.50 -4.12 -15.64
CA ARG A 117 -2.48 -3.11 -16.05
C ARG A 117 -2.16 -1.72 -15.52
N SER A 118 -3.02 -0.77 -15.88
CA SER A 118 -2.84 0.65 -15.57
C SER A 118 -2.98 0.93 -14.08
N ALA A 119 -2.13 1.79 -13.56
CA ALA A 119 -2.22 2.27 -12.19
C ALA A 119 -3.47 3.13 -11.94
N ARG A 120 -3.97 3.06 -10.73
CA ARG A 120 -5.07 3.87 -10.21
C ARG A 120 -4.63 4.52 -8.90
N ASN A 121 -5.13 5.74 -8.65
CA ASN A 121 -4.73 6.53 -7.49
C ASN A 121 -4.89 5.80 -6.15
N GLN A 122 -5.99 5.06 -5.94
CA GLN A 122 -6.20 4.31 -4.71
C GLN A 122 -5.13 3.24 -4.46
N HIS A 123 -4.66 2.54 -5.51
CA HIS A 123 -3.58 1.57 -5.39
C HIS A 123 -2.24 2.25 -5.11
N LEU A 124 -1.99 3.42 -5.75
CA LEU A 124 -0.79 4.21 -5.49
C LEU A 124 -0.71 4.68 -4.04
N GLN A 125 -1.86 5.06 -3.44
CA GLN A 125 -1.93 5.46 -2.04
C GLN A 125 -1.55 4.34 -1.07
N CYS A 126 -1.69 3.07 -1.47
CA CYS A 126 -1.20 1.93 -0.69
C CYS A 126 0.28 1.63 -0.93
N ALA A 127 0.77 1.80 -2.17
CA ALA A 127 2.13 1.43 -2.54
C ALA A 127 3.17 2.51 -2.21
N MET A 128 2.83 3.80 -2.40
CA MET A 128 3.77 4.92 -2.23
C MET A 128 4.29 5.07 -0.79
N PRO A 129 3.47 4.91 0.29
CA PRO A 129 3.96 4.98 1.66
C PRO A 129 5.02 3.94 2.00
N LEU A 130 5.02 2.79 1.30
CA LEU A 130 6.03 1.76 1.43
C LEU A 130 7.29 2.05 0.60
N ASN A 131 7.38 3.20 -0.05
CA ASN A 131 8.44 3.53 -1.00
C ASN A 131 8.64 2.47 -2.10
N SER A 132 7.57 1.81 -2.53
CA SER A 132 7.61 0.67 -3.45
C SER A 132 8.08 1.05 -4.85
N VAL A 133 8.71 0.13 -5.55
CA VAL A 133 8.92 0.20 -7.00
C VAL A 133 7.60 -0.21 -7.67
N ILE A 134 6.87 0.76 -8.21
CA ILE A 134 5.54 0.53 -8.76
C ILE A 134 5.65 0.15 -10.24
N VAL A 135 5.12 -1.03 -10.60
CA VAL A 135 5.13 -1.60 -11.95
C VAL A 135 3.71 -1.60 -12.53
N HIS A 136 3.54 -0.95 -13.67
CA HIS A 136 2.23 -0.82 -14.31
C HIS A 136 2.33 -0.63 -15.83
N ILE A 137 1.21 -0.69 -16.54
CA ILE A 137 1.10 -0.34 -17.96
C ILE A 137 -0.01 0.70 -18.11
N GLY A 138 0.38 1.95 -18.34
CA GLY A 138 -0.52 3.11 -18.38
C GLY A 138 -1.00 3.55 -17.00
N THR A 139 -1.71 4.65 -16.98
CA THR A 139 -2.25 5.30 -15.77
C THR A 139 -3.66 5.81 -16.04
N SER A 140 -4.43 6.06 -14.96
CA SER A 140 -5.56 6.99 -15.04
C SER A 140 -5.05 8.42 -14.87
N ILE A 141 -5.82 9.42 -15.30
CA ILE A 141 -5.48 10.84 -15.12
C ILE A 141 -5.25 11.17 -13.65
N TYR A 142 -6.03 10.58 -12.74
CA TYR A 142 -5.87 10.79 -11.30
C TYR A 142 -4.59 10.17 -10.73
N ALA A 143 -4.23 8.98 -11.23
CA ALA A 143 -2.98 8.33 -10.85
C ALA A 143 -1.77 9.11 -11.38
N GLU A 144 -1.84 9.59 -12.62
CA GLU A 144 -0.79 10.40 -13.23
C GLU A 144 -0.58 11.71 -12.47
N ASN A 145 -1.66 12.42 -12.13
CA ASN A 145 -1.59 13.64 -11.32
C ASN A 145 -0.93 13.38 -9.96
N LEU A 146 -1.27 12.26 -9.30
CA LEU A 146 -0.68 11.89 -8.02
C LEU A 146 0.83 11.61 -8.15
N LEU A 147 1.23 10.85 -9.17
CA LEU A 147 2.65 10.57 -9.45
C LEU A 147 3.43 11.84 -9.74
N ASN A 148 2.86 12.76 -10.52
CA ASN A 148 3.48 14.05 -10.85
C ASN A 148 3.57 14.96 -9.62
N GLN A 149 2.53 15.00 -8.78
CA GLN A 149 2.52 15.80 -7.56
C GLN A 149 3.66 15.41 -6.61
N TYR A 150 3.92 14.11 -6.46
CA TYR A 150 4.97 13.60 -5.59
C TYR A 150 6.29 13.31 -6.32
N GLN A 151 6.36 13.59 -7.64
CA GLN A 151 7.51 13.27 -8.50
C GLN A 151 7.97 11.81 -8.33
N TYR A 152 6.99 10.91 -8.20
CA TYR A 152 7.24 9.51 -7.90
C TYR A 152 7.56 8.71 -9.16
N SER A 153 8.77 8.14 -9.20
CA SER A 153 9.22 7.34 -10.35
C SER A 153 8.62 5.94 -10.32
N THR A 154 8.12 5.48 -11.47
CA THR A 154 7.51 4.16 -11.64
C THR A 154 8.08 3.44 -12.86
N ILE A 155 7.86 2.13 -12.92
CA ILE A 155 8.17 1.32 -14.09
C ILE A 155 6.90 1.20 -14.94
N ASN A 156 6.82 2.02 -15.97
CA ASN A 156 5.68 2.02 -16.88
C ASN A 156 5.99 1.25 -18.17
N GLY A 157 5.34 0.11 -18.37
CA GLY A 157 5.53 -0.76 -19.52
C GLY A 157 5.12 -0.16 -20.86
N MET A 158 4.39 0.97 -20.85
CA MET A 158 4.12 1.71 -22.10
C MET A 158 5.39 2.28 -22.75
N TYR A 159 6.43 2.54 -21.95
CA TYR A 159 7.66 3.17 -22.41
C TYR A 159 8.87 2.23 -22.46
N LEU A 160 8.82 1.10 -21.75
CA LEU A 160 9.98 0.21 -21.59
C LEU A 160 10.06 -0.89 -22.65
N GLY A 161 9.01 -1.09 -23.43
CA GLY A 161 8.99 -2.04 -24.52
C GLY A 161 9.18 -3.52 -24.10
N PRO A 162 9.50 -4.41 -25.08
CA PRO A 162 9.46 -5.85 -24.89
C PRO A 162 10.61 -6.42 -24.04
N THR A 163 11.60 -5.63 -23.67
CA THR A 163 12.72 -6.09 -22.82
C THR A 163 12.33 -6.35 -21.38
N SER A 164 11.33 -5.63 -20.89
CA SER A 164 10.85 -5.73 -19.49
C SER A 164 9.45 -6.31 -19.40
N PHE A 165 8.68 -6.24 -20.48
CA PHE A 165 7.31 -6.71 -20.53
C PHE A 165 7.15 -7.65 -21.73
N VAL A 166 6.70 -8.87 -21.46
CA VAL A 166 6.45 -9.88 -22.49
C VAL A 166 4.97 -9.93 -22.82
N PHE A 167 4.65 -9.86 -24.11
CA PHE A 167 3.30 -10.07 -24.60
C PHE A 167 2.98 -11.56 -24.60
N ASP A 168 1.91 -11.97 -23.94
CA ASP A 168 1.48 -13.38 -23.92
C ASP A 168 0.59 -13.67 -25.13
N GLU A 169 1.18 -14.11 -26.23
CA GLU A 169 0.49 -14.41 -27.49
C GLU A 169 -0.60 -15.48 -27.33
N LYS A 170 -0.44 -16.42 -26.41
CA LYS A 170 -1.43 -17.48 -26.17
C LYS A 170 -2.75 -16.94 -25.62
N ARG A 171 -2.74 -15.74 -25.05
CA ARG A 171 -3.91 -15.04 -24.54
C ARG A 171 -4.46 -13.98 -25.50
N ALA A 172 -3.74 -13.69 -26.59
CA ALA A 172 -4.10 -12.69 -27.59
C ALA A 172 -5.30 -13.07 -28.47
N VAL A 173 -5.80 -14.30 -28.36
CA VAL A 173 -6.90 -14.83 -29.21
C VAL A 173 -8.26 -14.19 -28.90
N ARG A 174 -8.38 -13.30 -27.92
CA ARG A 174 -9.59 -12.49 -27.70
C ARG A 174 -9.25 -11.01 -27.85
N PRO A 175 -10.04 -10.23 -28.60
CA PRO A 175 -9.78 -8.83 -28.90
C PRO A 175 -10.08 -7.91 -27.70
N VAL A 176 -9.48 -8.17 -26.57
CA VAL A 176 -9.64 -7.36 -25.36
C VAL A 176 -8.27 -7.00 -24.84
N THR A 177 -7.75 -5.90 -25.34
CA THR A 177 -6.58 -5.16 -24.86
C THR A 177 -5.31 -6.01 -24.61
N PRO A 178 -4.18 -5.66 -25.16
CA PRO A 178 -2.93 -6.41 -25.02
C PRO A 178 -2.60 -6.64 -23.54
N MET A 179 -2.40 -7.90 -23.20
CA MET A 179 -2.04 -8.34 -21.85
C MET A 179 -0.55 -8.58 -21.85
N SER A 180 0.18 -7.80 -21.08
CA SER A 180 1.61 -8.01 -20.92
C SER A 180 1.93 -8.60 -19.56
N THR A 181 2.91 -9.46 -19.52
CA THR A 181 3.52 -9.97 -18.30
C THR A 181 4.80 -9.19 -18.03
N ALA A 182 4.99 -8.71 -16.83
CA ALA A 182 6.25 -8.11 -16.43
C ALA A 182 7.22 -9.22 -16.01
N GLY A 183 8.33 -9.35 -16.74
CA GLY A 183 9.48 -10.10 -16.27
C GLY A 183 10.44 -9.07 -15.67
N THR A 184 10.62 -9.09 -14.36
CA THR A 184 11.58 -8.19 -13.71
C THR A 184 12.98 -8.69 -14.01
N GLN A 185 13.63 -8.13 -15.03
CA GLN A 185 15.07 -8.22 -15.12
C GLN A 185 15.66 -7.03 -14.38
N THR A 186 16.06 -7.25 -13.15
CA THR A 186 16.94 -6.34 -12.43
C THR A 186 18.31 -6.36 -13.12
N ARG A 187 18.65 -5.29 -13.84
CA ARG A 187 20.05 -5.04 -14.18
C ARG A 187 20.75 -4.53 -12.92
N ARG A 188 21.85 -5.20 -12.63
CA ARG A 188 22.88 -4.75 -11.66
C ARG A 188 23.49 -3.42 -12.09
#